data_04dbfa5f6574dae09faa64cb153a54a7
#
_entry.id   04dbfa5f6574dae09faa64cb153a54a7
#
_cell.length_a   1.000
_cell.length_b   1.000
_cell.length_c   1.000
_cell.angle_alpha   90.00
_cell.angle_beta   90.00
_cell.angle_gamma   90.00
#
_symmetry.space_group_name_H-M   'P 1'
#
loop_
_entity.id
_entity.type
_entity.pdbx_description
1 polymer ?
#
loop_
_entity_poly.entity_id
_entity_poly.type
_entity_poly.pdbx_seq_one_letter_code
_entity_poly.pdbx_strand_id
1 'polypeptide(L)'
;MKELEQSVFNIDSKQINLFGKKVISSINFDEQEIINDILYLHANGKNIDCDPTYSIGNFYKKGLVEPRYKFDKYPQLQNVIEATSDCIPLENESIDVLMFDPPFVIGGLDHEGIKEGSNIISRRFTNFQTFDELKQMYGSALKEFQRILKSEGIVIFKCQDCVSSAKQHFSHCWVMFEAIKCGFYPKDLFILLAKNRITDGRKQQHARKFHCYFWVFQKTKCNVDYTN
;
A
#
# COMPACT_ATOMS: atom_id res chain seq x y z
N MET A 1 -31.62 14.36 11.26
CA MET A 1 -30.69 14.27 10.10
C MET A 1 -29.29 13.70 10.43
N LYS A 2 -28.81 13.73 11.67
CA LYS A 2 -27.53 13.11 12.07
C LYS A 2 -27.57 11.58 12.27
N GLU A 3 -28.74 11.02 12.55
CA GLU A 3 -28.90 9.56 12.76
C GLU A 3 -29.04 8.75 11.46
N LEU A 4 -29.47 9.37 10.39
CA LEU A 4 -29.65 8.70 9.08
C LEU A 4 -28.32 8.53 8.30
N GLU A 5 -27.29 9.34 8.57
CA GLU A 5 -25.98 9.19 7.93
C GLU A 5 -25.13 8.05 8.49
N GLN A 6 -25.42 7.59 9.72
CA GLN A 6 -24.71 6.46 10.32
C GLN A 6 -25.23 5.08 9.88
N SER A 7 -26.44 5.01 9.32
CA SER A 7 -27.07 3.72 8.98
C SER A 7 -26.69 3.15 7.62
N VAL A 8 -26.09 3.94 6.72
CA VAL A 8 -25.83 3.52 5.34
C VAL A 8 -24.52 2.76 5.15
N PHE A 9 -23.59 2.83 6.12
CA PHE A 9 -22.32 2.11 6.06
C PHE A 9 -21.95 1.42 7.38
N ASN A 10 -22.93 0.77 8.01
CA ASN A 10 -22.60 -0.22 9.02
C ASN A 10 -22.12 -1.50 8.30
N ILE A 11 -20.91 -1.45 7.77
CA ILE A 11 -20.19 -2.67 7.36
C ILE A 11 -19.82 -3.34 8.68
N ASP A 12 -20.75 -4.14 9.20
CA ASP A 12 -20.52 -4.93 10.40
C ASP A 12 -19.41 -5.94 10.06
N SER A 13 -18.23 -5.72 10.64
CA SER A 13 -17.05 -6.59 10.48
C SER A 13 -17.28 -8.01 11.01
N LYS A 14 -18.49 -8.31 11.48
CA LYS A 14 -18.93 -9.60 12.02
C LYS A 14 -19.95 -10.34 11.14
N GLN A 15 -19.93 -10.13 9.83
CA GLN A 15 -20.73 -10.99 8.97
C GLN A 15 -20.24 -12.44 9.09
N ILE A 16 -21.06 -13.28 9.69
CA ILE A 16 -20.82 -14.73 9.82
C ILE A 16 -21.72 -15.40 8.78
N ASN A 17 -21.15 -16.28 7.94
CA ASN A 17 -21.94 -17.05 7.00
C ASN A 17 -22.82 -18.08 7.74
N LEU A 18 -23.73 -18.75 7.01
CA LEU A 18 -24.65 -19.78 7.53
C LEU A 18 -23.95 -20.94 8.29
N PHE A 19 -22.62 -21.07 8.14
CA PHE A 19 -21.80 -22.10 8.78
C PHE A 19 -20.98 -21.58 9.96
N GLY A 20 -21.24 -20.36 10.44
CA GLY A 20 -20.53 -19.75 11.57
C GLY A 20 -19.10 -19.28 11.27
N LYS A 21 -18.70 -19.23 9.99
CA LYS A 21 -17.37 -18.75 9.58
C LYS A 21 -17.37 -17.24 9.34
N LYS A 22 -16.30 -16.56 9.73
CA LYS A 22 -16.08 -15.13 9.40
C LYS A 22 -16.15 -14.94 7.89
N VAL A 23 -16.99 -13.99 7.44
CA VAL A 23 -16.97 -13.49 6.06
C VAL A 23 -16.02 -12.30 6.00
N ILE A 24 -15.03 -12.37 5.13
CA ILE A 24 -14.06 -11.31 4.93
C ILE A 24 -14.56 -10.41 3.81
N SER A 25 -14.69 -9.10 4.13
CA SER A 25 -15.04 -8.06 3.16
C SER A 25 -13.76 -7.41 2.63
N SER A 26 -13.76 -7.09 1.33
CA SER A 26 -12.67 -6.33 0.70
C SER A 26 -12.66 -4.84 1.08
N ILE A 27 -13.60 -4.36 1.91
CA ILE A 27 -13.69 -2.96 2.33
C ILE A 27 -13.70 -2.90 3.85
N ASN A 28 -12.80 -2.09 4.44
CA ASN A 28 -12.73 -1.90 5.88
C ASN A 28 -12.29 -0.47 6.22
N PHE A 29 -12.53 -0.05 7.47
CA PHE A 29 -12.04 1.19 8.08
C PHE A 29 -10.79 0.98 8.94
N ASP A 30 -10.36 -0.25 9.14
CA ASP A 30 -9.17 -0.60 9.92
C ASP A 30 -8.12 -1.26 9.05
N GLU A 31 -6.98 -0.61 8.95
CA GLU A 31 -5.83 -1.04 8.17
C GLU A 31 -5.23 -2.36 8.68
N GLN A 32 -5.24 -2.55 9.99
CA GLN A 32 -4.74 -3.79 10.61
C GLN A 32 -5.61 -4.99 10.27
N GLU A 33 -6.94 -4.78 10.27
CA GLU A 33 -7.87 -5.84 9.86
C GLU A 33 -7.70 -6.21 8.40
N ILE A 34 -7.51 -5.22 7.50
CA ILE A 34 -7.22 -5.49 6.08
C ILE A 34 -5.96 -6.34 5.93
N ILE A 35 -4.87 -5.97 6.59
CA ILE A 35 -3.61 -6.72 6.48
C ILE A 35 -3.78 -8.14 7.05
N ASN A 36 -4.43 -8.29 8.21
CA ASN A 36 -4.70 -9.61 8.79
C ASN A 36 -5.56 -10.48 7.87
N ASP A 37 -6.59 -9.90 7.25
CA ASP A 37 -7.47 -10.61 6.33
C ASP A 37 -6.72 -11.03 5.05
N ILE A 38 -5.84 -10.17 4.52
CA ILE A 38 -4.94 -10.52 3.41
C ILE A 38 -4.01 -11.68 3.79
N LEU A 39 -3.36 -11.61 4.95
CA LEU A 39 -2.47 -12.67 5.42
C LEU A 39 -3.23 -13.99 5.61
N TYR A 40 -4.41 -13.94 6.19
CA TYR A 40 -5.26 -15.10 6.39
C TYR A 40 -5.68 -15.77 5.07
N LEU A 41 -6.09 -14.98 4.07
CA LEU A 41 -6.59 -15.49 2.80
C LEU A 41 -5.48 -15.93 1.84
N HIS A 42 -4.34 -15.22 1.84
CA HIS A 42 -3.39 -15.29 0.74
C HIS A 42 -1.96 -15.67 1.14
N ALA A 43 -1.61 -15.60 2.42
CA ALA A 43 -0.24 -15.88 2.88
C ALA A 43 -0.02 -17.31 3.41
N ASN A 44 -1.03 -18.17 3.39
CA ASN A 44 -0.93 -19.56 3.88
C ASN A 44 -0.38 -19.67 5.32
N GLY A 45 -0.81 -18.77 6.21
CA GLY A 45 -0.37 -18.71 7.61
C GLY A 45 1.00 -18.09 7.83
N LYS A 46 1.62 -17.51 6.81
CA LYS A 46 2.88 -16.77 6.92
C LYS A 46 2.62 -15.33 7.34
N ASN A 47 3.60 -14.75 8.05
CA ASN A 47 3.63 -13.33 8.37
C ASN A 47 4.37 -12.54 7.29
N ILE A 48 4.39 -11.22 7.40
CA ILE A 48 5.20 -10.35 6.55
C ILE A 48 6.68 -10.63 6.84
N ASP A 49 7.46 -10.98 5.81
CA ASP A 49 8.91 -11.19 5.93
C ASP A 49 9.69 -9.89 5.79
N CYS A 50 9.27 -9.02 4.87
CA CYS A 50 9.98 -7.81 4.47
C CYS A 50 9.06 -6.62 4.34
N ASP A 51 9.51 -5.47 4.86
CA ASP A 51 8.89 -4.16 4.65
C ASP A 51 10.00 -3.16 4.24
N PRO A 52 10.08 -2.80 2.93
CA PRO A 52 11.06 -1.83 2.43
C PRO A 52 10.65 -0.37 2.64
N THR A 53 9.53 -0.13 3.32
CA THR A 53 8.97 1.18 3.68
C THR A 53 8.62 1.27 5.16
N TYR A 54 9.40 0.57 6.00
CA TYR A 54 9.07 0.31 7.40
C TYR A 54 8.88 1.56 8.24
N SER A 55 9.66 2.62 7.99
CA SER A 55 9.58 3.89 8.70
C SER A 55 9.74 3.73 10.22
N ILE A 56 8.67 3.88 11.00
CA ILE A 56 8.62 3.65 12.47
C ILE A 56 7.71 2.47 12.84
N GLY A 57 7.40 1.62 11.89
CA GLY A 57 6.64 0.39 12.10
C GLY A 57 5.18 0.59 12.51
N ASN A 58 4.51 1.60 11.97
CA ASN A 58 3.12 1.92 12.39
C ASN A 58 2.15 0.77 12.15
N PHE A 59 2.33 -0.03 11.11
CA PHE A 59 1.49 -1.21 10.83
C PHE A 59 1.56 -2.26 11.94
N TYR A 60 2.69 -2.36 12.62
CA TYR A 60 2.97 -3.47 13.55
C TYR A 60 2.62 -3.14 15.01
N LYS A 61 2.30 -1.88 15.32
CA LYS A 61 2.05 -1.40 16.71
C LYS A 61 0.78 -1.96 17.34
N LYS A 62 -0.12 -2.56 16.57
CA LYS A 62 -1.43 -3.04 17.04
C LYS A 62 -1.60 -4.56 16.96
N GLY A 63 -0.51 -5.31 16.90
CA GLY A 63 -0.54 -6.77 17.02
C GLY A 63 -0.17 -7.56 15.77
N LEU A 64 0.13 -6.93 14.64
CA LEU A 64 0.81 -7.62 13.55
C LEU A 64 2.23 -8.01 13.97
N VAL A 65 2.66 -9.20 13.58
CA VAL A 65 4.04 -9.65 13.79
C VAL A 65 4.98 -8.78 12.96
N GLU A 66 6.03 -8.25 13.61
CA GLU A 66 7.02 -7.44 12.93
C GLU A 66 7.78 -8.24 11.86
N PRO A 67 8.10 -7.63 10.70
CA PRO A 67 8.84 -8.31 9.66
C PRO A 67 10.28 -8.59 10.10
N ARG A 68 10.82 -9.68 9.60
CA ARG A 68 12.22 -10.04 9.79
C ARG A 68 13.16 -9.02 9.17
N TYR A 69 12.83 -8.51 7.98
CA TYR A 69 13.64 -7.58 7.22
C TYR A 69 12.93 -6.23 7.15
N LYS A 70 13.57 -5.22 7.72
CA LYS A 70 13.06 -3.85 7.85
C LYS A 70 14.00 -2.92 7.13
N PHE A 71 13.51 -2.29 6.06
CA PHE A 71 14.27 -1.32 5.29
C PHE A 71 13.52 0.00 5.18
N ASP A 72 14.24 1.06 4.99
CA ASP A 72 13.72 2.38 4.68
C ASP A 72 14.79 3.19 3.98
N LYS A 73 14.41 4.06 3.06
CA LYS A 73 15.34 4.98 2.40
C LYS A 73 15.99 5.96 3.38
N TYR A 74 15.25 6.30 4.46
CA TYR A 74 15.70 7.20 5.52
C TYR A 74 15.34 6.63 6.89
N PRO A 75 16.11 5.66 7.39
CA PRO A 75 15.81 4.94 8.63
C PRO A 75 15.65 5.90 9.83
N GLN A 76 14.60 5.69 10.61
CA GLN A 76 14.31 6.44 11.82
C GLN A 76 14.62 5.62 13.09
N LEU A 77 14.87 4.35 12.97
CA LEU A 77 15.13 3.40 14.06
C LEU A 77 16.44 2.65 13.79
N GLN A 78 17.16 2.32 14.86
CA GLN A 78 18.46 1.63 14.75
C GLN A 78 18.38 0.21 14.15
N ASN A 79 17.22 -0.44 14.26
CA ASN A 79 16.99 -1.79 13.74
C ASN A 79 16.37 -1.79 12.33
N VAL A 80 16.37 -0.66 11.65
CA VAL A 80 15.95 -0.52 10.26
C VAL A 80 17.19 -0.24 9.41
N ILE A 81 17.36 -1.00 8.35
CA ILE A 81 18.52 -0.91 7.46
C ILE A 81 18.20 0.10 6.34
N GLU A 82 19.17 0.96 6.02
CA GLU A 82 19.04 1.87 4.88
C GLU A 82 19.09 1.10 3.57
N ALA A 83 17.99 1.19 2.80
CA ALA A 83 17.88 0.65 1.45
C ALA A 83 16.73 1.32 0.70
N THR A 84 16.84 1.36 -0.62
CA THR A 84 15.74 1.80 -1.50
C THR A 84 14.92 0.59 -1.93
N SER A 85 13.63 0.80 -2.20
CA SER A 85 12.71 -0.28 -2.58
C SER A 85 13.01 -0.91 -3.95
N ASP A 86 13.88 -0.30 -4.74
CA ASP A 86 14.37 -0.80 -6.02
C ASP A 86 15.74 -1.47 -5.93
N CYS A 87 16.35 -1.51 -4.73
CA CYS A 87 17.65 -2.16 -4.48
C CYS A 87 17.70 -2.67 -3.03
N ILE A 88 17.05 -3.79 -2.77
CA ILE A 88 16.95 -4.40 -1.43
C ILE A 88 18.09 -5.42 -1.26
N PRO A 89 18.89 -5.36 -0.16
CA PRO A 89 20.02 -6.26 0.04
C PRO A 89 19.57 -7.65 0.52
N LEU A 90 18.75 -8.30 -0.28
CA LEU A 90 18.28 -9.68 -0.09
C LEU A 90 18.61 -10.52 -1.32
N GLU A 91 18.82 -11.82 -1.08
CA GLU A 91 19.02 -12.80 -2.12
C GLU A 91 17.76 -12.96 -3.00
N ASN A 92 17.95 -13.44 -4.22
CA ASN A 92 16.84 -13.81 -5.08
C ASN A 92 16.00 -14.89 -4.39
N GLU A 93 14.66 -14.80 -4.57
CA GLU A 93 13.71 -15.82 -4.09
C GLU A 93 13.89 -16.18 -2.60
N SER A 94 14.09 -15.16 -1.75
CA SER A 94 14.42 -15.33 -0.33
C SER A 94 13.24 -15.13 0.62
N ILE A 95 12.18 -14.42 0.19
CA ILE A 95 11.03 -14.06 1.03
C ILE A 95 9.70 -14.56 0.46
N ASP A 96 8.71 -14.71 1.32
CA ASP A 96 7.37 -15.18 0.95
C ASP A 96 6.34 -14.06 0.91
N VAL A 97 6.40 -13.10 1.85
CA VAL A 97 5.42 -12.01 1.99
C VAL A 97 6.14 -10.67 2.14
N LEU A 98 5.78 -9.72 1.28
CA LEU A 98 6.30 -8.35 1.30
C LEU A 98 5.17 -7.36 1.52
N MET A 99 5.35 -6.41 2.46
CA MET A 99 4.49 -5.24 2.64
C MET A 99 5.15 -4.02 2.01
N PHE A 100 4.41 -3.23 1.24
CA PHE A 100 4.90 -2.01 0.61
C PHE A 100 3.90 -0.87 0.75
N ASP A 101 4.24 0.14 1.54
CA ASP A 101 3.47 1.38 1.77
C ASP A 101 4.27 2.61 1.31
N PRO A 102 4.47 2.77 -0.01
CA PRO A 102 5.24 3.89 -0.53
C PRO A 102 4.51 5.22 -0.38
N PRO A 103 5.21 6.35 -0.48
CA PRO A 103 4.57 7.64 -0.65
C PRO A 103 3.76 7.66 -1.96
N PHE A 104 2.57 8.30 -1.92
CA PHE A 104 1.63 8.39 -3.05
C PHE A 104 1.17 9.83 -3.32
N VAL A 105 1.79 10.82 -2.68
CA VAL A 105 1.46 12.23 -2.88
C VAL A 105 2.29 12.81 -4.01
N ILE A 106 1.60 13.46 -4.96
CA ILE A 106 2.21 14.15 -6.10
C ILE A 106 1.88 15.62 -6.02
N GLY A 107 2.91 16.43 -6.15
CA GLY A 107 2.80 17.88 -6.04
C GLY A 107 2.35 18.28 -4.64
N GLY A 108 3.06 19.09 -4.01
CA GLY A 108 2.70 19.60 -2.69
C GLY A 108 3.86 20.37 -2.15
N LEU A 109 3.61 21.57 -1.64
CA LEU A 109 4.54 22.53 -1.05
C LEU A 109 5.92 22.52 -1.69
N ASP A 110 6.19 23.52 -2.48
CA ASP A 110 7.51 23.80 -3.03
C ASP A 110 8.57 23.58 -1.95
N HIS A 111 9.66 22.92 -2.31
CA HIS A 111 10.80 22.69 -1.43
C HIS A 111 11.34 23.98 -0.78
N GLU A 112 11.01 25.14 -1.31
CA GLU A 112 11.35 26.47 -0.76
C GLU A 112 10.64 26.80 0.57
N GLY A 113 9.54 26.12 0.92
CA GLY A 113 8.82 26.30 2.19
C GLY A 113 9.31 25.40 3.33
N ILE A 114 10.16 24.42 3.06
CA ILE A 114 10.68 23.49 4.06
C ILE A 114 12.05 23.98 4.51
N LYS A 115 12.07 24.86 5.52
CA LYS A 115 13.31 25.25 6.18
C LYS A 115 14.02 23.99 6.70
N GLU A 116 15.33 23.89 6.46
CA GLU A 116 16.23 22.94 7.09
C GLU A 116 15.92 22.89 8.60
N GLY A 117 15.45 21.73 9.08
CA GLY A 117 15.04 21.56 10.49
C GLY A 117 13.53 21.43 10.74
N SER A 118 12.66 21.73 9.77
CA SER A 118 11.21 21.59 9.94
C SER A 118 10.74 20.18 9.62
N ASN A 119 10.30 19.49 10.67
CA ASN A 119 9.47 18.28 10.70
C ASN A 119 9.95 17.03 9.93
N ILE A 120 10.18 15.98 10.70
CA ILE A 120 10.32 14.56 10.30
C ILE A 120 9.31 14.14 9.21
N ILE A 121 8.12 14.73 9.21
CA ILE A 121 7.05 14.47 8.23
C ILE A 121 7.47 14.84 6.81
N SER A 122 8.14 15.98 6.59
CA SER A 122 8.56 16.42 5.26
C SER A 122 9.73 15.62 4.67
N ARG A 123 10.59 15.03 5.52
CA ARG A 123 11.63 14.10 5.07
C ARG A 123 11.08 12.70 4.76
N ARG A 124 10.02 12.29 5.45
CA ARG A 124 9.41 10.95 5.30
C ARG A 124 8.50 10.84 4.09
N PHE A 125 7.84 11.93 3.73
CA PHE A 125 6.99 11.99 2.53
C PHE A 125 7.77 12.69 1.42
N THR A 126 8.65 11.95 0.75
CA THR A 126 9.26 12.42 -0.49
C THR A 126 8.11 12.65 -1.48
N ASN A 127 7.73 13.91 -1.65
CA ASN A 127 6.70 14.25 -2.61
C ASN A 127 7.28 14.10 -4.01
N PHE A 128 6.63 13.32 -4.84
CA PHE A 128 6.94 13.29 -6.26
C PHE A 128 6.49 14.61 -6.90
N GLN A 129 7.31 15.16 -7.77
CA GLN A 129 6.92 16.37 -8.52
C GLN A 129 5.94 16.02 -9.62
N THR A 130 6.08 14.84 -10.20
CA THR A 130 5.27 14.36 -11.32
C THR A 130 4.74 12.94 -11.09
N PHE A 131 3.66 12.61 -11.81
CA PHE A 131 3.16 11.22 -11.82
C PHE A 131 4.16 10.26 -12.47
N ASP A 132 5.00 10.74 -13.38
CA ASP A 132 6.01 9.90 -14.03
C ASP A 132 7.13 9.48 -13.06
N GLU A 133 7.54 10.36 -12.15
CA GLU A 133 8.48 10.00 -11.08
C GLU A 133 7.91 8.92 -10.15
N LEU A 134 6.62 9.06 -9.76
CA LEU A 134 5.94 8.04 -8.97
C LEU A 134 5.90 6.71 -9.72
N LYS A 135 5.53 6.71 -11.00
CA LYS A 135 5.50 5.52 -11.84
C LYS A 135 6.87 4.86 -11.95
N GLN A 136 7.93 5.65 -12.12
CA GLN A 136 9.30 5.15 -12.20
C GLN A 136 9.69 4.42 -10.90
N MET A 137 9.45 5.02 -9.75
CA MET A 137 9.75 4.41 -8.45
C MET A 137 8.95 3.12 -8.23
N TYR A 138 7.64 3.15 -8.48
CA TYR A 138 6.79 1.96 -8.32
C TYR A 138 7.19 0.83 -9.27
N GLY A 139 7.48 1.15 -10.53
CA GLY A 139 7.90 0.17 -11.53
C GLY A 139 9.26 -0.46 -11.21
N SER A 140 10.22 0.33 -10.72
CA SER A 140 11.53 -0.18 -10.27
C SER A 140 11.38 -1.08 -9.03
N ALA A 141 10.55 -0.68 -8.07
CA ALA A 141 10.25 -1.48 -6.88
C ALA A 141 9.58 -2.83 -7.24
N LEU A 142 8.59 -2.83 -8.14
CA LEU A 142 7.93 -4.07 -8.59
C LEU A 142 8.92 -5.06 -9.24
N LYS A 143 9.89 -4.59 -10.01
CA LYS A 143 10.96 -5.45 -10.58
C LYS A 143 11.82 -6.06 -9.49
N GLU A 144 12.18 -5.27 -8.48
CA GLU A 144 12.97 -5.74 -7.35
C GLU A 144 12.19 -6.75 -6.49
N PHE A 145 10.90 -6.52 -6.25
CA PHE A 145 10.04 -7.47 -5.54
C PHE A 145 9.90 -8.78 -6.29
N GLN A 146 9.84 -8.74 -7.63
CA GLN A 146 9.84 -9.94 -8.45
C GLN A 146 11.13 -10.75 -8.28
N ARG A 147 12.27 -10.08 -8.09
CA ARG A 147 13.56 -10.73 -7.86
C ARG A 147 13.62 -11.45 -6.50
N ILE A 148 13.23 -10.75 -5.42
CA ILE A 148 13.41 -11.25 -4.04
C ILE A 148 12.31 -12.19 -3.55
N LEU A 149 11.11 -12.13 -4.14
CA LEU A 149 10.02 -13.04 -3.78
C LEU A 149 10.27 -14.45 -4.33
N LYS A 150 9.96 -15.45 -3.50
CA LYS A 150 9.85 -16.84 -3.93
C LYS A 150 8.69 -17.03 -4.89
N SER A 151 8.68 -18.15 -5.63
CA SER A 151 7.51 -18.58 -6.37
C SER A 151 6.30 -18.66 -5.43
N GLU A 152 5.14 -18.18 -5.87
CA GLU A 152 3.89 -18.09 -5.11
C GLU A 152 3.94 -17.08 -3.93
N GLY A 153 5.05 -16.37 -3.73
CA GLY A 153 5.14 -15.26 -2.77
C GLY A 153 4.24 -14.08 -3.16
N ILE A 154 3.85 -13.28 -2.17
CA ILE A 154 2.92 -12.16 -2.37
C ILE A 154 3.51 -10.81 -1.98
N VAL A 155 3.09 -9.78 -2.71
CA VAL A 155 3.25 -8.37 -2.33
C VAL A 155 1.90 -7.83 -1.87
N ILE A 156 1.88 -7.21 -0.71
CA ILE A 156 0.79 -6.33 -0.26
C ILE A 156 1.20 -4.91 -0.63
N PHE A 157 0.63 -4.38 -1.71
CA PHE A 157 1.01 -3.08 -2.27
C PHE A 157 -0.06 -2.04 -1.98
N LYS A 158 0.24 -1.09 -1.10
CA LYS A 158 -0.67 0.02 -0.79
C LYS A 158 -0.45 1.18 -1.75
N CYS A 159 -1.53 1.72 -2.30
CA CYS A 159 -1.50 2.91 -3.14
C CYS A 159 -2.78 3.74 -3.01
N GLN A 160 -2.76 4.95 -3.54
CA GLN A 160 -3.92 5.82 -3.60
C GLN A 160 -3.96 6.58 -4.94
N ASP A 161 -5.16 6.77 -5.47
CA ASP A 161 -5.36 7.67 -6.61
C ASP A 161 -5.15 9.11 -6.19
N CYS A 162 -4.64 9.90 -7.10
CA CYS A 162 -4.34 11.30 -6.81
C CYS A 162 -4.79 12.24 -7.93
N VAL A 163 -4.86 13.52 -7.61
CA VAL A 163 -5.06 14.60 -8.56
C VAL A 163 -3.82 15.49 -8.53
N SER A 164 -3.18 15.67 -9.65
CA SER A 164 -2.03 16.57 -9.81
C SER A 164 -2.18 17.39 -11.08
N SER A 165 -1.85 18.69 -11.02
CA SER A 165 -1.98 19.60 -12.16
C SER A 165 -3.36 19.56 -12.83
N ALA A 166 -4.42 19.55 -12.00
CA ALA A 166 -5.83 19.43 -12.41
C ALA A 166 -6.18 18.16 -13.22
N LYS A 167 -5.30 17.13 -13.19
CA LYS A 167 -5.52 15.84 -13.84
C LYS A 167 -5.74 14.75 -12.80
N GLN A 168 -6.72 13.87 -13.06
CA GLN A 168 -6.94 12.66 -12.27
C GLN A 168 -5.96 11.58 -12.72
N HIS A 169 -5.26 10.98 -11.75
CA HIS A 169 -4.38 9.82 -11.97
C HIS A 169 -4.96 8.62 -11.23
N PHE A 170 -5.27 7.57 -11.96
CA PHE A 170 -5.73 6.29 -11.42
C PHE A 170 -4.51 5.39 -11.13
N SER A 171 -3.82 5.71 -10.04
CA SER A 171 -2.58 5.03 -9.65
C SER A 171 -2.79 3.53 -9.46
N HIS A 172 -3.92 3.12 -8.86
CA HIS A 172 -4.23 1.71 -8.63
C HIS A 172 -4.36 0.91 -9.93
N CYS A 173 -4.97 1.48 -10.98
CA CYS A 173 -5.04 0.83 -12.29
C CYS A 173 -3.65 0.71 -12.91
N TRP A 174 -2.87 1.80 -12.88
CA TRP A 174 -1.53 1.78 -13.43
C TRP A 174 -0.63 0.76 -12.72
N VAL A 175 -0.70 0.69 -11.38
CA VAL A 175 0.06 -0.28 -10.57
C VAL A 175 -0.31 -1.72 -10.98
N MET A 176 -1.59 -2.02 -11.16
CA MET A 176 -2.03 -3.34 -11.61
C MET A 176 -1.40 -3.72 -12.96
N PHE A 177 -1.49 -2.84 -13.96
CA PHE A 177 -0.91 -3.13 -15.28
C PHE A 177 0.61 -3.27 -15.24
N GLU A 178 1.30 -2.46 -14.44
CA GLU A 178 2.75 -2.55 -14.32
C GLU A 178 3.18 -3.82 -13.56
N ALA A 179 2.43 -4.22 -12.53
CA ALA A 179 2.66 -5.47 -11.83
C ALA A 179 2.51 -6.69 -12.77
N ILE A 180 1.48 -6.69 -13.63
CA ILE A 180 1.30 -7.74 -14.65
C ILE A 180 2.50 -7.82 -15.60
N LYS A 181 3.00 -6.68 -16.10
CA LYS A 181 4.19 -6.62 -16.94
C LYS A 181 5.45 -7.14 -16.23
N CYS A 182 5.53 -6.95 -14.91
CA CYS A 182 6.61 -7.49 -14.08
C CYS A 182 6.44 -9.00 -13.76
N GLY A 183 5.39 -9.67 -14.23
CA GLY A 183 5.15 -11.10 -14.01
C GLY A 183 4.40 -11.42 -12.73
N PHE A 184 3.61 -10.48 -12.22
CA PHE A 184 2.70 -10.72 -11.10
C PHE A 184 1.28 -11.02 -11.56
N TYR A 185 0.59 -11.85 -10.81
CA TYR A 185 -0.84 -12.06 -10.87
C TYR A 185 -1.55 -11.15 -9.86
N PRO A 186 -2.45 -10.24 -10.27
CA PRO A 186 -3.27 -9.46 -9.35
C PRO A 186 -4.34 -10.38 -8.74
N LYS A 187 -4.08 -10.83 -7.53
CA LYS A 187 -4.84 -11.89 -6.85
C LYS A 187 -6.07 -11.35 -6.13
N ASP A 188 -5.96 -10.17 -5.52
CA ASP A 188 -7.07 -9.56 -4.79
C ASP A 188 -6.86 -8.05 -4.62
N LEU A 189 -7.93 -7.33 -4.24
CA LEU A 189 -7.92 -5.90 -3.97
C LEU A 189 -8.77 -5.56 -2.76
N PHE A 190 -8.16 -4.93 -1.75
CA PHE A 190 -8.86 -4.41 -0.58
C PHE A 190 -8.88 -2.89 -0.59
N ILE A 191 -9.89 -2.29 0.04
CA ILE A 191 -10.10 -0.86 0.11
C ILE A 191 -10.17 -0.43 1.58
N LEU A 192 -9.23 0.43 1.98
CA LEU A 192 -9.27 1.11 3.27
C LEU A 192 -10.04 2.41 3.13
N LEU A 193 -11.10 2.59 3.92
CA LEU A 193 -11.84 3.84 4.00
C LEU A 193 -11.33 4.72 5.13
N ALA A 194 -11.13 6.01 4.89
CA ALA A 194 -10.74 6.95 5.95
C ALA A 194 -11.89 7.20 6.93
N LYS A 195 -11.64 7.04 8.24
CA LYS A 195 -12.60 7.36 9.31
C LYS A 195 -12.85 8.87 9.42
N ASN A 196 -11.80 9.67 9.25
CA ASN A 196 -11.84 11.13 9.36
C ASN A 196 -11.68 11.78 7.99
N ARG A 197 -12.55 12.75 7.70
CA ARG A 197 -12.57 13.47 6.43
C ARG A 197 -12.21 14.93 6.69
N ILE A 198 -10.95 15.30 6.45
CA ILE A 198 -10.51 16.69 6.55
C ILE A 198 -10.79 17.38 5.21
N THR A 199 -11.50 18.50 5.27
CA THR A 199 -11.75 19.35 4.10
C THR A 199 -11.18 20.74 4.34
N ASP A 200 -10.50 21.28 3.35
CA ASP A 200 -9.83 22.58 3.43
C ASP A 200 -10.67 23.77 2.93
N GLY A 201 -11.96 23.53 2.64
CA GLY A 201 -12.89 24.57 2.20
C GLY A 201 -12.67 25.12 0.79
N ARG A 202 -11.60 24.72 0.08
CA ARG A 202 -11.36 25.16 -1.31
C ARG A 202 -12.41 24.60 -2.26
N LYS A 203 -12.73 25.36 -3.34
CA LYS A 203 -13.65 24.90 -4.38
C LYS A 203 -13.19 23.55 -4.94
N GLN A 204 -14.05 22.56 -4.80
CA GLN A 204 -13.77 21.20 -5.25
C GLN A 204 -13.96 21.08 -6.76
N GLN A 205 -12.94 20.55 -7.46
CA GLN A 205 -12.98 20.26 -8.90
C GLN A 205 -13.05 18.76 -9.18
N HIS A 206 -12.51 17.94 -8.29
CA HIS A 206 -12.51 16.47 -8.38
C HIS A 206 -13.02 15.85 -7.09
N ALA A 207 -13.54 14.63 -7.17
CA ALA A 207 -13.91 13.87 -5.98
C ALA A 207 -12.69 13.66 -5.07
N ARG A 208 -12.84 13.92 -3.77
CA ARG A 208 -11.78 13.70 -2.79
C ARG A 208 -11.58 12.20 -2.57
N LYS A 209 -10.33 11.79 -2.47
CA LYS A 209 -9.96 10.41 -2.24
C LYS A 209 -9.87 10.16 -0.74
N PHE A 210 -10.92 9.54 -0.18
CA PHE A 210 -10.99 9.16 1.23
C PHE A 210 -10.78 7.65 1.41
N HIS A 211 -10.01 7.04 0.50
CA HIS A 211 -9.71 5.62 0.51
C HIS A 211 -8.33 5.37 -0.06
N CYS A 212 -7.74 4.26 0.37
CA CYS A 212 -6.52 3.69 -0.21
C CYS A 212 -6.81 2.28 -0.68
N TYR A 213 -6.00 1.78 -1.58
CA TYR A 213 -6.08 0.44 -2.12
C TYR A 213 -4.93 -0.40 -1.57
N PHE A 214 -5.22 -1.66 -1.27
CA PHE A 214 -4.24 -2.70 -0.95
C PHE A 214 -4.36 -3.78 -2.01
N TRP A 215 -3.49 -3.75 -2.99
CA TRP A 215 -3.36 -4.81 -3.96
C TRP A 215 -2.65 -6.01 -3.34
N VAL A 216 -3.11 -7.20 -3.65
CA VAL A 216 -2.41 -8.45 -3.39
C VAL A 216 -1.90 -8.97 -4.73
N PHE A 217 -0.60 -8.88 -4.94
CA PHE A 217 0.05 -9.42 -6.13
C PHE A 217 0.79 -10.70 -5.77
N GLN A 218 0.63 -11.75 -6.59
CA GLN A 218 1.30 -13.02 -6.41
C GLN A 218 2.33 -13.24 -7.51
N LYS A 219 3.57 -13.58 -7.13
CA LYS A 219 4.57 -14.06 -8.10
C LYS A 219 4.16 -15.44 -8.57
N THR A 220 3.81 -15.56 -9.83
CA THR A 220 3.37 -16.83 -10.42
C THR A 220 4.24 -17.19 -11.62
N LYS A 221 4.30 -18.50 -11.92
CA LYS A 221 4.94 -19.01 -13.14
C LYS A 221 4.05 -18.88 -14.38
N CYS A 222 2.77 -18.59 -14.20
CA CYS A 222 1.81 -18.51 -15.29
C CYS A 222 1.65 -17.04 -15.71
N ASN A 223 1.88 -16.76 -16.98
CA ASN A 223 1.45 -15.49 -17.56
C ASN A 223 -0.07 -15.50 -17.62
N VAL A 224 -0.70 -14.57 -16.93
CA VAL A 224 -2.15 -14.36 -17.01
C VAL A 224 -2.38 -13.24 -18.00
N ASP A 225 -3.02 -13.57 -19.12
CA ASP A 225 -3.43 -12.58 -20.11
C ASP A 225 -4.81 -12.03 -19.73
N TYR A 226 -4.86 -10.74 -19.38
CA TYR A 226 -6.11 -10.03 -19.06
C TYR A 226 -6.66 -9.25 -20.27
N THR A 227 -6.01 -9.38 -21.44
CA THR A 227 -6.37 -8.62 -22.64
C THR A 227 -7.19 -9.43 -23.65
N ASN A 228 -7.47 -10.70 -23.35
CA ASN A 228 -8.31 -11.60 -24.14
C ASN A 228 -9.69 -11.77 -23.54
#